data_2f8f4b2206ce7bdd04ecfd4aa79cb948
#
_entry.id   2f8f4b2206ce7bdd04ecfd4aa79cb948
#
_cell.length_a   1.000
_cell.length_b   1.000
_cell.length_c   1.000
_cell.angle_alpha   90.00
_cell.angle_beta   90.00
_cell.angle_gamma   90.00
#
_symmetry.space_group_name_H-M   'P 1'
#
loop_
_entity.id
_entity.type
_entity.pdbx_description
1 polymer ?
#
loop_
_entity_poly.entity_id
_entity_poly.type
_entity_poly.pdbx_seq_one_letter_code
_entity_poly.pdbx_strand_id
1 'polypeptide(L)'
;MADNLATFPMPCLGGLVNNVDPLTHGSQFAGSAYRMINYEPSLNGGYRRVSGYTESYGELTGEANTPVLGLHVSANVNQGIFGCRKPASGNNYLHWYNHYYDVTLDTGEGNSFTVGETVTGVVSSSDNTGVAASGTVISKTSDALVIDFGKLPESIFAANNILTGANSSATGTVQTTPTVKGWQAVTTAGSPTMTGVEQVRFETFNWGTPKFALVDGVNPAAVYDGTTYVQITDSDAPTDPSLVAAFKNHLILSGDPNEPYNIYFSAPIDETNFNPAAGAGVINVGFEVVQLKAFRDQLIVFGTNNIKRLVGDNIANFVLQNVTNNLGCIAPDSVAEFNGDIIFLAPDGLRPVSGTERIGDIELATLSKPIQSIFEDYVDNEDLATIRTVVVKKKSQFRLFFADQNSLGLIGGIRRSGVGNNAGFEFGQLVGIEVNAAASGYIGDEEFVIHGDSVGSVFRQESGN
;
A
#
# COMPACT_ATOMS: atom_id res chain seq x y z
N MET A 1 -45.39 43.45 -1.85
CA MET A 1 -44.30 43.24 -2.78
C MET A 1 -43.57 42.01 -2.29
N ALA A 2 -43.57 40.92 -3.06
CA ALA A 2 -42.80 39.74 -2.71
C ALA A 2 -41.34 40.07 -3.05
N ASP A 3 -40.48 40.09 -2.07
CA ASP A 3 -39.04 40.18 -2.27
C ASP A 3 -38.59 38.98 -3.11
N ASN A 4 -38.23 39.25 -4.37
CA ASN A 4 -37.53 38.27 -5.19
C ASN A 4 -36.14 38.06 -4.59
N LEU A 5 -36.01 37.10 -3.67
CA LEU A 5 -34.72 36.59 -3.25
C LEU A 5 -34.03 35.96 -4.48
N ALA A 6 -33.07 36.65 -5.04
CA ALA A 6 -32.20 36.07 -6.06
C ALA A 6 -31.35 34.98 -5.42
N THR A 7 -31.65 33.73 -5.72
CA THR A 7 -30.83 32.57 -5.32
C THR A 7 -29.76 32.37 -6.37
N PHE A 8 -28.50 32.48 -5.98
CA PHE A 8 -27.35 32.14 -6.82
C PHE A 8 -26.87 30.73 -6.41
N PRO A 9 -27.01 29.71 -7.28
CA PRO A 9 -26.42 28.40 -7.03
C PRO A 9 -24.88 28.57 -7.07
N MET A 10 -24.22 28.17 -5.99
CA MET A 10 -22.76 28.11 -5.93
C MET A 10 -22.33 26.66 -6.20
N PRO A 11 -21.76 26.36 -7.37
CA PRO A 11 -21.26 25.01 -7.64
C PRO A 11 -20.04 24.74 -6.77
N CYS A 12 -20.05 23.65 -6.01
CA CYS A 12 -18.87 23.18 -5.28
C CYS A 12 -18.06 22.25 -6.20
N LEU A 13 -17.18 22.79 -7.02
CA LEU A 13 -16.41 22.11 -8.06
C LEU A 13 -15.02 22.73 -8.18
N GLY A 14 -14.02 21.94 -8.59
CA GLY A 14 -12.67 22.45 -8.87
C GLY A 14 -11.65 22.17 -7.76
N GLY A 15 -12.09 21.58 -6.65
CA GLY A 15 -11.18 21.20 -5.56
C GLY A 15 -10.50 22.40 -4.90
N LEU A 16 -9.32 22.16 -4.36
CA LEU A 16 -8.46 23.18 -3.76
C LEU A 16 -7.69 23.92 -4.85
N VAL A 17 -7.81 25.25 -4.86
CA VAL A 17 -7.06 26.14 -5.75
C VAL A 17 -6.56 27.32 -4.91
N ASN A 18 -5.26 27.40 -4.69
CA ASN A 18 -4.67 28.47 -3.89
C ASN A 18 -3.57 29.26 -4.63
N ASN A 19 -3.23 28.85 -5.85
CA ASN A 19 -2.21 29.49 -6.68
C ASN A 19 -2.78 30.69 -7.46
N VAL A 20 -3.68 31.46 -6.84
CA VAL A 20 -4.31 32.65 -7.42
C VAL A 20 -4.56 33.70 -6.33
N ASP A 21 -4.60 34.96 -6.72
CA ASP A 21 -4.95 36.03 -5.81
C ASP A 21 -6.37 35.81 -5.23
N PRO A 22 -6.54 35.84 -3.89
CA PRO A 22 -7.83 35.64 -3.23
C PRO A 22 -8.96 36.54 -3.76
N LEU A 23 -8.64 37.74 -4.24
CA LEU A 23 -9.62 38.66 -4.79
C LEU A 23 -10.14 38.25 -6.18
N THR A 24 -9.34 37.51 -6.93
CA THR A 24 -9.70 37.02 -8.27
C THR A 24 -10.24 35.59 -8.26
N HIS A 25 -10.03 34.86 -7.16
CA HIS A 25 -10.38 33.43 -7.02
C HIS A 25 -11.86 33.17 -7.38
N GLY A 26 -12.79 33.92 -6.82
CA GLY A 26 -14.22 33.74 -7.06
C GLY A 26 -14.68 34.00 -8.49
N SER A 27 -13.96 34.81 -9.27
CA SER A 27 -14.29 35.13 -10.67
C SER A 27 -13.68 34.14 -11.67
N GLN A 28 -12.49 33.60 -11.37
CA GLN A 28 -11.77 32.72 -12.29
C GLN A 28 -12.04 31.22 -11.98
N PHE A 29 -12.24 30.87 -10.71
CA PHE A 29 -12.40 29.50 -10.24
C PHE A 29 -13.67 29.34 -9.40
N ALA A 30 -14.79 29.81 -9.94
CA ALA A 30 -16.08 29.73 -9.25
C ALA A 30 -16.41 28.29 -8.82
N GLY A 31 -16.63 28.11 -7.51
CA GLY A 31 -16.93 26.82 -6.91
C GLY A 31 -15.75 26.05 -6.34
N SER A 32 -14.51 26.43 -6.66
CA SER A 32 -13.32 25.87 -5.99
C SER A 32 -13.12 26.47 -4.60
N ALA A 33 -12.35 25.76 -3.76
CA ALA A 33 -12.04 26.18 -2.41
C ALA A 33 -10.62 26.76 -2.35
N TYR A 34 -10.45 27.93 -1.73
CA TYR A 34 -9.13 28.49 -1.45
C TYR A 34 -8.42 27.74 -0.30
N ARG A 35 -9.19 27.15 0.61
CA ARG A 35 -8.72 26.28 1.71
C ARG A 35 -9.67 25.10 1.85
N MET A 36 -9.12 23.88 1.82
CA MET A 36 -9.90 22.65 1.91
C MET A 36 -9.11 21.59 2.70
N ILE A 37 -9.39 21.49 3.99
CA ILE A 37 -8.69 20.62 4.94
C ILE A 37 -9.61 19.48 5.35
N ASN A 38 -9.13 18.23 5.18
CA ASN A 38 -9.86 16.99 5.47
C ASN A 38 -11.22 16.88 4.74
N TYR A 39 -11.27 17.48 3.55
CA TYR A 39 -12.34 17.29 2.58
C TYR A 39 -11.76 16.77 1.27
N GLU A 40 -12.53 15.97 0.59
CA GLU A 40 -12.16 15.37 -0.69
C GLU A 40 -13.19 15.72 -1.77
N PRO A 41 -12.75 15.86 -3.03
CA PRO A 41 -13.67 15.94 -4.16
C PRO A 41 -14.48 14.65 -4.27
N SER A 42 -15.80 14.79 -4.46
CA SER A 42 -16.68 13.64 -4.63
C SER A 42 -16.82 13.27 -6.10
N LEU A 43 -16.80 11.97 -6.41
CA LEU A 43 -17.07 11.45 -7.77
C LEU A 43 -18.43 11.86 -8.32
N ASN A 44 -19.40 12.13 -7.43
CA ASN A 44 -20.74 12.58 -7.77
C ASN A 44 -20.88 14.11 -7.85
N GLY A 45 -19.77 14.82 -7.73
CA GLY A 45 -19.71 16.28 -7.64
C GLY A 45 -19.80 16.78 -6.19
N GLY A 46 -19.29 18.00 -5.98
CA GLY A 46 -19.20 18.60 -4.65
C GLY A 46 -18.03 18.10 -3.81
N TYR A 47 -18.02 18.49 -2.55
CA TYR A 47 -17.00 18.10 -1.57
C TYR A 47 -17.65 17.31 -0.46
N ARG A 48 -16.93 16.31 0.03
CA ARG A 48 -17.33 15.54 1.21
C ARG A 48 -16.18 15.48 2.20
N ARG A 49 -16.50 15.25 3.46
CA ARG A 49 -15.49 14.99 4.48
C ARG A 49 -14.75 13.69 4.12
N VAL A 50 -13.44 13.69 4.30
CA VAL A 50 -12.62 12.47 4.17
C VAL A 50 -13.09 11.47 5.23
N SER A 51 -13.26 10.22 4.85
CA SER A 51 -13.46 9.14 5.82
C SER A 51 -12.24 9.05 6.72
N GLY A 52 -12.45 8.81 8.00
CA GLY A 52 -11.37 8.68 8.96
C GLY A 52 -10.55 7.40 8.78
N TYR A 53 -9.74 7.12 9.76
CA TYR A 53 -8.99 5.88 9.89
C TYR A 53 -9.15 5.32 11.30
N THR A 54 -8.98 4.02 11.43
CA THR A 54 -9.04 3.31 12.71
C THR A 54 -7.79 2.45 12.86
N GLU A 55 -7.32 2.32 14.09
CA GLU A 55 -6.26 1.39 14.45
C GLU A 55 -6.82 -0.05 14.44
N SER A 56 -7.00 -0.59 13.24
CA SER A 56 -7.67 -1.87 13.03
C SER A 56 -6.75 -3.07 13.27
N TYR A 57 -5.43 -2.86 13.23
CA TYR A 57 -4.44 -3.95 13.27
C TYR A 57 -3.50 -3.87 14.47
N GLY A 58 -3.63 -2.81 15.29
CA GLY A 58 -2.78 -2.63 16.45
C GLY A 58 -1.31 -2.36 16.10
N GLU A 59 -0.45 -2.45 17.10
CA GLU A 59 0.98 -2.25 16.96
C GLU A 59 1.64 -3.47 16.30
N LEU A 60 2.38 -3.25 15.23
CA LEU A 60 3.20 -4.26 14.56
C LEU A 60 4.35 -4.68 15.49
N THR A 61 4.53 -5.97 15.66
CA THR A 61 5.59 -6.51 16.52
C THR A 61 6.97 -6.02 16.08
N GLY A 62 7.73 -5.46 17.01
CA GLY A 62 9.06 -4.89 16.73
C GLY A 62 9.67 -4.16 17.92
N GLU A 63 10.74 -3.41 17.68
CA GLU A 63 11.36 -2.55 18.68
C GLU A 63 10.43 -1.38 19.02
N ALA A 64 10.25 -1.10 20.31
CA ALA A 64 9.36 -0.03 20.77
C ALA A 64 9.77 1.34 20.20
N ASN A 65 8.79 2.17 19.87
CA ASN A 65 8.97 3.51 19.31
C ASN A 65 9.82 3.54 18.00
N THR A 66 9.70 2.51 17.17
CA THR A 66 10.26 2.50 15.82
C THR A 66 9.14 2.52 14.78
N PRO A 67 9.37 3.12 13.61
CA PRO A 67 8.35 3.25 12.59
C PRO A 67 8.00 1.92 11.92
N VAL A 68 6.82 1.86 11.31
CA VAL A 68 6.50 0.85 10.31
C VAL A 68 7.32 1.15 9.06
N LEU A 69 8.13 0.20 8.62
CA LEU A 69 9.09 0.36 7.53
C LEU A 69 8.52 -0.06 6.16
N GLY A 70 7.49 -0.86 6.15
CA GLY A 70 6.83 -1.28 4.91
C GLY A 70 5.53 -2.01 5.20
N LEU A 71 4.58 -1.87 4.30
CA LEU A 71 3.29 -2.55 4.34
C LEU A 71 2.97 -3.14 2.97
N HIS A 72 2.30 -4.27 2.96
CA HIS A 72 1.85 -4.93 1.76
C HIS A 72 0.47 -5.58 1.95
N VAL A 73 -0.41 -5.38 0.97
CA VAL A 73 -1.72 -6.05 0.90
C VAL A 73 -1.65 -7.12 -0.16
N SER A 74 -1.61 -8.38 0.25
CA SER A 74 -1.51 -9.52 -0.65
C SER A 74 -2.87 -10.13 -0.94
N ALA A 75 -3.25 -10.15 -2.22
CA ALA A 75 -4.47 -10.81 -2.68
C ALA A 75 -4.30 -12.33 -2.82
N ASN A 76 -3.09 -12.78 -3.12
CA ASN A 76 -2.84 -14.15 -3.60
C ASN A 76 -1.94 -14.96 -2.66
N VAL A 77 -1.02 -14.32 -1.96
CA VAL A 77 -0.11 -14.98 -1.00
C VAL A 77 -0.71 -14.85 0.38
N ASN A 78 -1.20 -15.93 0.96
CA ASN A 78 -1.89 -16.01 2.26
C ASN A 78 -3.02 -14.98 2.47
N GLN A 79 -3.49 -14.35 1.41
CA GLN A 79 -4.59 -13.39 1.38
C GLN A 79 -4.66 -12.52 2.65
N GLY A 80 -3.67 -11.68 2.85
CA GLY A 80 -3.57 -10.94 4.10
C GLY A 80 -2.74 -9.66 4.00
N ILE A 81 -2.49 -9.09 5.14
CA ILE A 81 -1.69 -7.90 5.31
C ILE A 81 -0.34 -8.32 5.88
N PHE A 82 0.73 -7.81 5.26
CA PHE A 82 2.10 -7.98 5.69
C PHE A 82 2.68 -6.64 6.11
N GLY A 83 3.54 -6.66 7.11
CA GLY A 83 4.20 -5.47 7.61
C GLY A 83 5.64 -5.76 8.02
N CYS A 84 6.48 -4.75 7.88
CA CYS A 84 7.87 -4.78 8.30
C CYS A 84 8.14 -3.70 9.33
N ARG A 85 8.83 -4.07 10.41
CA ARG A 85 9.29 -3.17 11.45
C ARG A 85 10.63 -3.69 11.99
N LYS A 86 11.48 -2.80 12.49
CA LYS A 86 12.72 -3.19 13.12
C LYS A 86 12.45 -4.17 14.28
N PRO A 87 13.06 -5.36 14.31
CA PRO A 87 12.81 -6.34 15.36
C PRO A 87 13.39 -5.88 16.70
N ALA A 88 12.68 -6.12 17.80
CA ALA A 88 13.16 -5.86 19.15
C ALA A 88 14.31 -6.79 19.54
N SER A 89 14.31 -8.01 18.99
CA SER A 89 15.37 -9.00 19.14
C SER A 89 15.33 -9.99 17.97
N GLY A 90 16.47 -10.57 17.64
CA GLY A 90 16.60 -11.44 16.46
C GLY A 90 16.61 -10.65 15.15
N ASN A 91 16.39 -11.33 14.04
CA ASN A 91 16.60 -10.78 12.70
C ASN A 91 15.35 -10.87 11.81
N ASN A 92 14.19 -11.20 12.37
CA ASN A 92 12.97 -11.34 11.59
C ASN A 92 12.13 -10.06 11.69
N TYR A 93 11.99 -9.34 10.59
CA TYR A 93 11.22 -8.11 10.52
C TYR A 93 9.94 -8.23 9.71
N LEU A 94 9.74 -9.32 8.94
CA LEU A 94 8.51 -9.54 8.18
C LEU A 94 7.47 -10.22 9.06
N HIS A 95 6.30 -9.61 9.17
CA HIS A 95 5.16 -10.13 9.91
C HIS A 95 3.93 -10.20 9.01
N TRP A 96 3.09 -11.18 9.27
CA TRP A 96 1.79 -11.35 8.68
C TRP A 96 0.71 -11.10 9.73
N TYR A 97 -0.32 -10.32 9.39
CA TYR A 97 -1.46 -10.12 10.27
C TYR A 97 -2.40 -11.31 10.16
N ASN A 98 -2.39 -12.12 11.22
CA ASN A 98 -3.25 -13.29 11.34
C ASN A 98 -4.60 -12.87 11.92
N HIS A 99 -5.63 -12.91 11.10
CA HIS A 99 -7.00 -12.54 11.45
C HIS A 99 -7.80 -13.64 12.14
N TYR A 100 -7.17 -14.80 12.40
CA TYR A 100 -7.80 -15.86 13.16
C TYR A 100 -7.86 -15.54 14.64
N TYR A 101 -8.83 -16.16 15.33
CA TYR A 101 -9.08 -15.94 16.74
C TYR A 101 -8.72 -17.15 17.57
N ASP A 102 -8.05 -16.94 18.67
CA ASP A 102 -7.86 -17.94 19.71
C ASP A 102 -9.11 -17.99 20.60
N VAL A 103 -9.71 -19.16 20.69
CA VAL A 103 -10.89 -19.45 21.50
C VAL A 103 -10.52 -20.47 22.55
N THR A 104 -10.38 -20.04 23.78
CA THR A 104 -10.11 -20.93 24.93
C THR A 104 -11.41 -21.58 25.39
N LEU A 105 -11.37 -22.90 25.55
CA LEU A 105 -12.50 -23.73 26.00
C LEU A 105 -12.21 -24.32 27.39
N ASP A 106 -13.20 -24.96 27.97
CA ASP A 106 -13.01 -25.80 29.14
C ASP A 106 -12.09 -26.99 28.85
N THR A 107 -11.42 -27.49 29.89
CA THR A 107 -10.37 -28.54 29.78
C THR A 107 -10.89 -29.75 29.04
N GLY A 108 -10.22 -30.11 27.97
CA GLY A 108 -10.47 -31.34 27.19
C GLY A 108 -11.54 -31.17 26.09
N GLU A 109 -12.33 -30.12 26.09
CA GLU A 109 -13.46 -29.93 25.15
C GLU A 109 -13.00 -29.74 23.70
N GLY A 110 -11.85 -29.11 23.48
CA GLY A 110 -11.29 -28.87 22.15
C GLY A 110 -11.03 -30.15 21.35
N ASN A 111 -10.74 -31.24 22.03
CA ASN A 111 -10.47 -32.56 21.38
C ASN A 111 -11.67 -33.07 20.56
N SER A 112 -12.87 -32.74 20.97
CA SER A 112 -14.12 -33.25 20.37
C SER A 112 -14.49 -32.58 19.02
N PHE A 113 -13.95 -31.41 18.74
CA PHE A 113 -14.21 -30.67 17.48
C PHE A 113 -13.37 -31.26 16.33
N THR A 114 -13.82 -30.97 15.11
CA THR A 114 -13.16 -31.36 13.87
C THR A 114 -12.59 -30.15 13.14
N VAL A 115 -11.31 -30.21 12.72
CA VAL A 115 -10.71 -29.16 11.89
C VAL A 115 -11.45 -29.06 10.56
N GLY A 116 -11.75 -27.85 10.13
CA GLY A 116 -12.52 -27.54 8.93
C GLY A 116 -14.05 -27.50 9.14
N GLU A 117 -14.58 -27.86 10.33
CA GLU A 117 -16.00 -27.72 10.60
C GLU A 117 -16.40 -26.27 10.95
N THR A 118 -17.65 -25.95 10.68
CA THR A 118 -18.26 -24.72 11.18
C THR A 118 -18.69 -24.91 12.63
N VAL A 119 -18.34 -23.97 13.47
CA VAL A 119 -18.85 -23.88 14.85
C VAL A 119 -19.77 -22.68 14.97
N THR A 120 -20.84 -22.84 15.78
CA THR A 120 -21.84 -21.80 16.04
C THR A 120 -21.93 -21.50 17.52
N GLY A 121 -22.16 -20.24 17.85
CA GLY A 121 -22.36 -19.74 19.21
C GLY A 121 -23.11 -18.40 19.19
N VAL A 122 -23.07 -17.62 20.26
CA VAL A 122 -23.71 -16.31 20.35
C VAL A 122 -22.73 -15.22 20.81
N VAL A 123 -22.99 -13.97 20.44
CA VAL A 123 -22.05 -12.85 20.64
C VAL A 123 -22.24 -12.08 21.94
N SER A 124 -23.34 -12.17 22.62
CA SER A 124 -23.66 -11.10 23.59
C SER A 124 -24.19 -11.57 24.94
N SER A 125 -24.25 -12.87 25.23
CA SER A 125 -24.80 -13.25 26.52
C SER A 125 -24.22 -14.52 27.10
N SER A 126 -24.06 -14.49 28.41
CA SER A 126 -23.63 -15.61 29.23
C SER A 126 -24.71 -16.71 29.38
N ASP A 127 -25.93 -16.46 28.88
CA ASP A 127 -27.09 -17.38 28.95
C ASP A 127 -27.40 -18.06 27.63
N ASN A 128 -26.49 -17.99 26.64
CA ASN A 128 -26.62 -18.53 25.29
C ASN A 128 -27.83 -17.96 24.50
N THR A 129 -28.27 -16.78 24.86
CA THR A 129 -29.25 -16.00 24.10
C THR A 129 -28.57 -14.81 23.43
N GLY A 130 -28.95 -14.42 22.24
CA GLY A 130 -28.38 -13.27 21.53
C GLY A 130 -28.18 -13.50 20.05
N VAL A 131 -27.36 -12.64 19.44
CA VAL A 131 -27.04 -12.73 18.01
C VAL A 131 -26.13 -13.95 17.76
N ALA A 132 -26.54 -14.81 16.83
CA ALA A 132 -25.73 -15.94 16.44
C ALA A 132 -24.43 -15.51 15.77
N ALA A 133 -23.36 -16.18 16.11
CA ALA A 133 -22.04 -16.08 15.46
C ALA A 133 -21.61 -17.46 14.96
N SER A 134 -20.84 -17.48 13.89
CA SER A 134 -20.27 -18.71 13.35
C SER A 134 -18.86 -18.48 12.84
N GLY A 135 -18.05 -19.52 12.85
CA GLY A 135 -16.70 -19.51 12.29
C GLY A 135 -16.24 -20.91 11.95
N THR A 136 -15.13 -21.02 11.22
CA THR A 136 -14.54 -22.29 10.81
C THR A 136 -13.35 -22.65 11.69
N VAL A 137 -13.28 -23.85 12.18
CA VAL A 137 -12.16 -24.37 12.98
C VAL A 137 -10.94 -24.57 12.09
N ILE A 138 -9.87 -23.80 12.31
CA ILE A 138 -8.61 -23.85 11.56
C ILE A 138 -7.64 -24.85 12.21
N SER A 139 -7.56 -24.85 13.52
CA SER A 139 -6.77 -25.79 14.30
C SER A 139 -7.35 -25.95 15.70
N LYS A 140 -6.91 -26.98 16.41
CA LYS A 140 -7.38 -27.30 17.77
C LYS A 140 -6.28 -27.82 18.66
N THR A 141 -6.45 -27.62 19.96
CA THR A 141 -5.73 -28.31 21.05
C THR A 141 -6.74 -28.98 21.98
N SER A 142 -6.29 -29.54 23.09
CA SER A 142 -7.20 -30.09 24.12
C SER A 142 -8.20 -29.03 24.63
N ASP A 143 -7.75 -27.80 24.81
CA ASP A 143 -8.44 -26.78 25.59
C ASP A 143 -8.70 -25.51 24.77
N ALA A 144 -8.48 -25.52 23.44
CA ALA A 144 -8.64 -24.36 22.60
C ALA A 144 -8.90 -24.70 21.12
N LEU A 145 -9.56 -23.76 20.44
CA LEU A 145 -9.72 -23.75 19.00
C LEU A 145 -9.10 -22.48 18.42
N VAL A 146 -8.55 -22.58 17.21
CA VAL A 146 -8.28 -21.43 16.36
C VAL A 146 -9.39 -21.35 15.34
N ILE A 147 -10.08 -20.21 15.29
CA ILE A 147 -11.30 -20.06 14.50
C ILE A 147 -11.14 -18.88 13.52
N ASP A 148 -11.52 -19.13 12.28
CA ASP A 148 -11.72 -18.09 11.26
C ASP A 148 -13.17 -17.62 11.29
N PHE A 149 -13.40 -16.38 11.74
CA PHE A 149 -14.69 -15.69 11.65
C PHE A 149 -14.83 -14.87 10.34
N GLY A 150 -13.84 -14.95 9.46
CA GLY A 150 -13.69 -14.05 8.30
C GLY A 150 -12.82 -12.84 8.60
N LYS A 151 -12.39 -12.16 7.56
CA LYS A 151 -11.40 -11.07 7.65
C LYS A 151 -11.90 -9.83 8.39
N LEU A 152 -13.20 -9.62 8.36
CA LEU A 152 -13.91 -8.56 9.09
C LEU A 152 -15.15 -9.17 9.71
N PRO A 153 -15.01 -9.89 10.85
CA PRO A 153 -16.14 -10.56 11.46
C PRO A 153 -17.15 -9.50 11.96
N GLU A 154 -18.42 -9.68 11.59
CA GLU A 154 -19.50 -8.86 12.15
C GLU A 154 -19.76 -9.20 13.62
N SER A 155 -19.41 -10.43 14.00
CA SER A 155 -19.60 -10.93 15.35
C SER A 155 -18.66 -12.09 15.68
N ILE A 156 -18.23 -12.14 16.93
CA ILE A 156 -17.44 -13.24 17.53
C ILE A 156 -18.19 -13.80 18.75
N PHE A 157 -17.77 -14.96 19.24
CA PHE A 157 -18.37 -15.56 20.43
C PHE A 157 -18.19 -14.72 21.69
N ALA A 158 -19.13 -14.81 22.61
CA ALA A 158 -18.96 -14.22 23.95
C ALA A 158 -18.35 -15.26 24.92
N ALA A 159 -17.75 -14.78 26.00
CA ALA A 159 -17.36 -15.62 27.12
C ALA A 159 -18.59 -16.33 27.73
N ASN A 160 -18.37 -17.54 28.23
CA ASN A 160 -19.38 -18.44 28.77
C ASN A 160 -20.43 -18.95 27.77
N ASN A 161 -20.22 -18.73 26.48
CA ASN A 161 -21.08 -19.33 25.45
C ASN A 161 -20.75 -20.79 25.23
N ILE A 162 -21.76 -21.55 24.85
CA ILE A 162 -21.60 -22.92 24.39
C ILE A 162 -21.51 -22.90 22.86
N LEU A 163 -20.37 -23.40 22.37
CA LEU A 163 -20.16 -23.64 20.95
C LEU A 163 -20.71 -25.00 20.56
N THR A 164 -21.22 -25.10 19.34
CA THR A 164 -21.66 -26.38 18.76
C THR A 164 -20.99 -26.58 17.41
N GLY A 165 -20.31 -27.72 17.23
CA GLY A 165 -19.71 -28.14 15.97
C GLY A 165 -20.74 -28.72 15.02
N ALA A 166 -20.78 -28.27 13.78
CA ALA A 166 -21.76 -28.67 12.78
C ALA A 166 -21.61 -30.13 12.33
N ASN A 167 -20.39 -30.65 12.27
CA ASN A 167 -20.10 -32.01 11.80
C ASN A 167 -19.88 -32.97 12.96
N SER A 168 -19.16 -32.53 13.97
CA SER A 168 -18.82 -33.37 15.15
C SER A 168 -19.97 -33.49 16.16
N SER A 169 -20.92 -32.56 16.15
CA SER A 169 -21.90 -32.34 17.22
C SER A 169 -21.23 -32.08 18.59
N ALA A 170 -19.96 -31.75 18.59
CA ALA A 170 -19.22 -31.42 19.81
C ALA A 170 -19.78 -30.12 20.41
N THR A 171 -19.71 -30.04 21.73
CA THR A 171 -20.00 -28.83 22.47
C THR A 171 -18.79 -28.39 23.27
N GLY A 172 -18.59 -27.09 23.42
CA GLY A 172 -17.49 -26.55 24.21
C GLY A 172 -17.87 -25.17 24.76
N THR A 173 -17.44 -24.90 26.00
CA THR A 173 -17.72 -23.64 26.70
C THR A 173 -16.57 -22.66 26.53
N VAL A 174 -16.86 -21.49 25.96
CA VAL A 174 -15.87 -20.41 25.77
C VAL A 174 -15.51 -19.79 27.13
N GLN A 175 -14.25 -19.88 27.52
CA GLN A 175 -13.77 -19.38 28.81
C GLN A 175 -13.67 -17.84 28.83
N THR A 176 -13.12 -17.27 27.78
CA THR A 176 -12.91 -15.82 27.64
C THR A 176 -13.35 -15.35 26.26
N THR A 177 -13.65 -14.08 26.11
CA THR A 177 -13.90 -13.51 24.78
C THR A 177 -12.71 -13.80 23.88
N PRO A 178 -12.93 -14.39 22.69
CA PRO A 178 -11.88 -14.70 21.75
C PRO A 178 -11.01 -13.48 21.40
N THR A 179 -9.72 -13.72 21.25
CA THR A 179 -8.76 -12.68 20.89
C THR A 179 -8.15 -12.97 19.52
N VAL A 180 -8.01 -11.93 18.70
CA VAL A 180 -7.32 -12.07 17.41
C VAL A 180 -5.85 -12.44 17.65
N LYS A 181 -5.30 -13.30 16.79
CA LYS A 181 -3.87 -13.65 16.85
C LYS A 181 -2.96 -12.46 16.55
N GLY A 182 -3.41 -11.55 15.68
CA GLY A 182 -2.67 -10.36 15.34
C GLY A 182 -1.39 -10.64 14.54
N TRP A 183 -0.39 -9.80 14.73
CA TRP A 183 0.86 -9.88 14.00
C TRP A 183 1.69 -11.09 14.42
N GLN A 184 1.99 -11.95 13.46
CA GLN A 184 2.81 -13.14 13.62
C GLN A 184 4.06 -13.02 12.73
N ALA A 185 5.21 -13.32 13.28
CA ALA A 185 6.44 -13.35 12.51
C ALA A 185 6.37 -14.43 11.40
N VAL A 186 6.78 -14.04 10.19
CA VAL A 186 6.91 -14.99 9.08
C VAL A 186 8.22 -15.74 9.27
N THR A 187 8.14 -16.92 9.88
CA THR A 187 9.29 -17.79 10.16
C THR A 187 9.16 -19.11 9.42
N THR A 188 10.15 -19.43 8.61
CA THR A 188 10.27 -20.73 7.93
C THR A 188 11.67 -21.29 8.13
N ALA A 189 11.87 -22.57 7.85
CA ALA A 189 13.22 -23.12 7.83
C ALA A 189 14.07 -22.40 6.76
N GLY A 190 15.15 -21.74 7.15
CA GLY A 190 15.97 -20.93 6.26
C GLY A 190 15.50 -19.48 6.07
N SER A 191 14.64 -18.98 6.96
CA SER A 191 14.26 -17.55 6.95
C SER A 191 15.48 -16.64 6.92
N PRO A 192 15.39 -15.53 6.16
CA PRO A 192 16.48 -14.57 6.03
C PRO A 192 16.97 -14.04 7.36
N THR A 193 18.29 -13.85 7.46
CA THR A 193 18.91 -13.11 8.54
C THR A 193 19.10 -11.69 8.08
N MET A 194 18.24 -10.79 8.49
CA MET A 194 18.25 -9.39 8.09
C MET A 194 18.89 -8.52 9.18
N THR A 195 19.79 -7.63 8.80
CA THR A 195 20.49 -6.72 9.72
C THR A 195 20.29 -5.29 9.25
N GLY A 196 19.84 -4.40 10.14
CA GLY A 196 19.71 -2.98 9.81
C GLY A 196 18.62 -2.73 8.77
N VAL A 197 17.39 -2.76 9.14
CA VAL A 197 16.25 -2.59 8.22
C VAL A 197 15.93 -1.12 8.01
N GLU A 198 15.80 -0.71 6.75
CA GLU A 198 15.30 0.61 6.35
C GLU A 198 13.92 0.51 5.68
N GLN A 199 13.60 1.39 4.75
CA GLN A 199 12.33 1.36 4.02
C GLN A 199 12.20 0.08 3.19
N VAL A 200 11.15 -0.71 3.47
CA VAL A 200 10.89 -1.97 2.76
C VAL A 200 9.90 -1.75 1.63
N ARG A 201 10.26 -2.21 0.43
CA ARG A 201 9.39 -2.20 -0.76
C ARG A 201 9.06 -3.61 -1.18
N PHE A 202 7.84 -3.77 -1.70
CA PHE A 202 7.29 -5.07 -2.10
C PHE A 202 6.88 -5.04 -3.56
N GLU A 203 7.06 -6.18 -4.24
CA GLU A 203 6.52 -6.42 -5.57
C GLU A 203 5.93 -7.82 -5.63
N THR A 204 4.67 -7.92 -6.12
CA THR A 204 3.96 -9.19 -6.27
C THR A 204 4.06 -9.69 -7.70
N PHE A 205 4.34 -10.97 -7.87
CA PHE A 205 4.39 -11.63 -9.17
C PHE A 205 3.81 -13.05 -9.10
N ASN A 206 3.49 -13.60 -10.28
CA ASN A 206 2.95 -14.95 -10.39
C ASN A 206 3.43 -15.61 -11.70
N TRP A 207 4.39 -16.51 -11.56
CA TRP A 207 4.92 -17.33 -12.67
C TRP A 207 4.56 -18.81 -12.49
N GLY A 208 3.33 -19.07 -12.08
CA GLY A 208 2.80 -20.40 -11.77
C GLY A 208 2.37 -20.54 -10.31
N THR A 209 3.14 -19.96 -9.37
CA THR A 209 2.78 -19.82 -7.96
C THR A 209 2.87 -18.33 -7.58
N PRO A 210 1.84 -17.76 -6.94
CA PRO A 210 1.90 -16.38 -6.46
C PRO A 210 3.00 -16.21 -5.43
N LYS A 211 3.81 -15.17 -5.58
CA LYS A 211 4.89 -14.79 -4.68
C LYS A 211 4.95 -13.28 -4.52
N PHE A 212 5.63 -12.80 -3.50
CA PHE A 212 6.12 -11.42 -3.47
C PHE A 212 7.60 -11.40 -3.09
N ALA A 213 8.31 -10.46 -3.68
CA ALA A 213 9.67 -10.11 -3.30
C ALA A 213 9.65 -8.85 -2.44
N LEU A 214 10.66 -8.70 -1.60
CA LEU A 214 10.88 -7.54 -0.76
C LEU A 214 12.36 -7.15 -0.76
N VAL A 215 12.61 -5.84 -0.69
CA VAL A 215 13.92 -5.21 -0.66
C VAL A 215 13.94 -4.06 0.34
N ASP A 216 15.10 -3.77 0.95
CA ASP A 216 15.22 -2.74 1.98
C ASP A 216 16.46 -1.84 1.82
N GLY A 217 17.31 -2.07 0.81
CA GLY A 217 18.51 -1.26 0.53
C GLY A 217 19.72 -1.56 1.40
N VAL A 218 19.64 -2.54 2.31
CA VAL A 218 20.73 -2.92 3.23
C VAL A 218 20.93 -4.42 3.36
N ASN A 219 20.06 -5.21 2.76
CA ASN A 219 20.12 -6.67 2.73
C ASN A 219 19.86 -7.18 1.32
N PRO A 220 20.34 -8.38 0.96
CA PRO A 220 19.90 -9.05 -0.26
C PRO A 220 18.38 -9.23 -0.29
N ALA A 221 17.79 -9.11 -1.48
CA ALA A 221 16.37 -9.28 -1.66
C ALA A 221 15.87 -10.62 -1.11
N ALA A 222 14.63 -10.66 -0.67
CA ALA A 222 14.01 -11.89 -0.20
C ALA A 222 12.67 -12.14 -0.89
N VAL A 223 12.26 -13.41 -0.95
CA VAL A 223 11.03 -13.86 -1.61
C VAL A 223 10.20 -14.71 -0.65
N TYR A 224 8.90 -14.51 -0.68
CA TYR A 224 7.92 -15.29 0.08
C TYR A 224 6.80 -15.82 -0.84
N ASP A 225 6.53 -17.12 -0.75
CA ASP A 225 5.52 -17.83 -1.55
C ASP A 225 4.27 -18.24 -0.77
N GLY A 226 4.14 -17.80 0.47
CA GLY A 226 3.08 -18.21 1.39
C GLY A 226 3.48 -19.35 2.33
N THR A 227 4.56 -20.03 2.04
CA THR A 227 5.07 -21.17 2.83
C THR A 227 6.55 -21.03 3.15
N THR A 228 7.34 -20.60 2.16
CA THR A 228 8.79 -20.49 2.22
C THR A 228 9.23 -19.04 2.12
N TYR A 229 10.03 -18.59 3.08
CA TYR A 229 10.63 -17.26 3.11
C TYR A 229 12.14 -17.40 2.97
N VAL A 230 12.70 -16.97 1.83
CA VAL A 230 14.11 -17.17 1.50
C VAL A 230 14.74 -15.90 0.99
N GLN A 231 16.03 -15.73 1.28
CA GLN A 231 16.86 -14.65 0.76
C GLN A 231 17.50 -15.07 -0.57
N ILE A 232 17.66 -14.14 -1.48
CA ILE A 232 18.38 -14.36 -2.73
C ILE A 232 19.88 -14.28 -2.41
N THR A 233 20.57 -15.42 -2.59
CA THR A 233 21.98 -15.57 -2.23
C THR A 233 22.87 -15.81 -3.46
N ASP A 234 22.34 -15.65 -4.67
CA ASP A 234 23.12 -15.76 -5.91
C ASP A 234 24.20 -14.68 -5.94
N SER A 235 25.43 -15.06 -6.26
CA SER A 235 26.60 -14.14 -6.29
C SER A 235 26.52 -13.08 -7.40
N ASP A 236 25.69 -13.30 -8.41
CA ASP A 236 25.47 -12.38 -9.52
C ASP A 236 24.30 -11.41 -9.26
N ALA A 237 23.58 -11.59 -8.12
CA ALA A 237 22.53 -10.67 -7.67
C ALA A 237 23.14 -9.45 -6.93
N PRO A 238 22.44 -8.28 -6.93
CA PRO A 238 22.87 -7.14 -6.12
C PRO A 238 22.78 -7.46 -4.62
N THR A 239 23.68 -6.93 -3.81
CA THR A 239 23.77 -7.22 -2.38
C THR A 239 22.79 -6.43 -1.53
N ASP A 240 22.54 -5.17 -1.90
CA ASP A 240 21.78 -4.21 -1.10
C ASP A 240 20.70 -3.48 -1.95
N PRO A 241 19.83 -4.21 -2.69
CA PRO A 241 18.87 -3.58 -3.56
C PRO A 241 17.76 -2.87 -2.75
N SER A 242 17.43 -1.64 -3.15
CA SER A 242 16.32 -0.88 -2.57
C SER A 242 15.07 -0.82 -3.45
N LEU A 243 15.17 -1.28 -4.71
CA LEU A 243 14.11 -1.23 -5.71
C LEU A 243 13.86 -2.61 -6.29
N VAL A 244 12.56 -2.93 -6.44
CA VAL A 244 12.11 -4.20 -7.00
C VAL A 244 10.95 -3.98 -7.96
N ALA A 245 10.95 -4.72 -9.06
CA ALA A 245 9.84 -4.78 -10.01
C ALA A 245 9.77 -6.17 -10.67
N ALA A 246 8.61 -6.54 -11.17
CA ALA A 246 8.42 -7.74 -11.97
C ALA A 246 8.08 -7.34 -13.42
N PHE A 247 8.87 -7.82 -14.37
CA PHE A 247 8.68 -7.48 -15.77
C PHE A 247 9.09 -8.65 -16.70
N LYS A 248 8.20 -9.04 -17.62
CA LYS A 248 8.45 -10.09 -18.63
C LYS A 248 9.07 -11.37 -18.05
N ASN A 249 8.48 -11.88 -16.97
CA ASN A 249 8.91 -13.09 -16.26
C ASN A 249 10.30 -12.98 -15.61
N HIS A 250 10.85 -11.80 -15.43
CA HIS A 250 12.06 -11.54 -14.68
C HIS A 250 11.75 -10.76 -13.39
N LEU A 251 12.37 -11.14 -12.29
CA LEU A 251 12.46 -10.27 -11.12
C LEU A 251 13.57 -9.26 -11.39
N ILE A 252 13.25 -8.00 -11.18
CA ILE A 252 14.18 -6.89 -11.45
C ILE A 252 14.54 -6.24 -10.14
N LEU A 253 15.83 -6.13 -9.89
CA LEU A 253 16.40 -5.50 -8.71
C LEU A 253 17.29 -4.32 -9.13
N SER A 254 17.28 -3.25 -8.34
CA SER A 254 18.11 -2.06 -8.56
C SER A 254 18.24 -1.25 -7.27
N GLY A 255 18.91 -0.09 -7.36
CA GLY A 255 19.09 0.81 -6.23
C GLY A 255 20.07 0.28 -5.19
N ASP A 256 21.00 -0.59 -5.59
CA ASP A 256 22.17 -0.95 -4.78
C ASP A 256 23.11 0.26 -4.73
N PRO A 257 23.49 0.75 -3.53
CA PRO A 257 24.40 1.91 -3.39
C PRO A 257 25.76 1.74 -4.05
N ASN A 258 26.23 0.50 -4.19
CA ASN A 258 27.51 0.19 -4.84
C ASN A 258 27.39 0.19 -6.37
N GLU A 259 26.19 -0.04 -6.90
CA GLU A 259 25.89 -0.18 -8.33
C GLU A 259 24.65 0.63 -8.74
N PRO A 260 24.56 1.95 -8.44
CA PRO A 260 23.35 2.75 -8.51
C PRO A 260 22.79 2.95 -9.93
N TYR A 261 23.62 2.65 -10.96
CA TYR A 261 23.23 2.79 -12.38
C TYR A 261 22.77 1.49 -13.02
N ASN A 262 22.76 0.40 -12.27
CA ASN A 262 22.50 -0.93 -12.80
C ASN A 262 21.06 -1.41 -12.48
N ILE A 263 20.46 -2.10 -13.45
CA ILE A 263 19.23 -2.88 -13.29
C ILE A 263 19.62 -4.35 -13.52
N TYR A 264 19.35 -5.19 -12.53
CA TYR A 264 19.62 -6.62 -12.54
C TYR A 264 18.34 -7.39 -12.88
N PHE A 265 18.43 -8.36 -13.75
CA PHE A 265 17.33 -9.22 -14.17
C PHE A 265 17.61 -10.66 -13.74
N SER A 266 16.67 -11.30 -13.05
CA SER A 266 16.76 -12.73 -12.75
C SER A 266 16.67 -13.56 -14.04
N ALA A 267 16.98 -14.84 -13.97
CA ALA A 267 16.61 -15.78 -15.02
C ALA A 267 15.07 -15.81 -15.21
N PRO A 268 14.57 -16.11 -16.41
CA PRO A 268 13.14 -16.14 -16.67
C PRO A 268 12.45 -17.19 -15.77
N ILE A 269 11.38 -16.79 -15.08
CA ILE A 269 10.57 -17.66 -14.18
C ILE A 269 11.36 -18.22 -12.98
N ASP A 270 12.56 -17.73 -12.73
CA ASP A 270 13.40 -18.11 -11.60
C ASP A 270 13.94 -16.85 -10.91
N GLU A 271 13.21 -16.37 -9.91
CA GLU A 271 13.47 -15.12 -9.21
C GLU A 271 14.72 -15.13 -8.33
N THR A 272 15.26 -16.31 -8.03
CA THR A 272 16.43 -16.47 -7.18
C THR A 272 17.74 -16.65 -7.92
N ASN A 273 17.69 -16.80 -9.24
CA ASN A 273 18.81 -17.11 -10.10
C ASN A 273 19.19 -15.89 -10.94
N PHE A 274 20.36 -15.35 -10.71
CA PHE A 274 20.89 -14.18 -11.45
C PHE A 274 22.07 -14.56 -12.37
N ASN A 275 22.30 -15.85 -12.61
CA ASN A 275 23.37 -16.33 -13.45
C ASN A 275 23.11 -16.00 -14.94
N PRO A 276 24.00 -15.28 -15.63
CA PRO A 276 23.84 -14.95 -17.05
C PRO A 276 23.68 -16.18 -17.97
N ALA A 277 24.28 -17.33 -17.61
CA ALA A 277 24.12 -18.56 -18.37
C ALA A 277 22.68 -19.12 -18.32
N ALA A 278 21.88 -18.73 -17.33
CA ALA A 278 20.47 -19.09 -17.19
C ALA A 278 19.52 -18.06 -17.85
N GLY A 279 20.04 -17.01 -18.48
CA GLY A 279 19.27 -15.95 -19.12
C GLY A 279 19.00 -14.72 -18.22
N ALA A 280 19.71 -14.63 -17.10
CA ALA A 280 19.77 -13.41 -16.31
C ALA A 280 20.72 -12.39 -16.93
N GLY A 281 20.75 -11.17 -16.39
CA GLY A 281 21.68 -10.16 -16.87
C GLY A 281 21.58 -8.82 -16.16
N VAL A 282 22.44 -7.90 -16.59
CA VAL A 282 22.54 -6.54 -16.02
C VAL A 282 22.52 -5.53 -17.17
N ILE A 283 21.77 -4.45 -16.98
CA ILE A 283 21.77 -3.30 -17.90
C ILE A 283 22.14 -2.04 -17.13
N ASN A 284 23.19 -1.36 -17.59
CA ASN A 284 23.54 -0.04 -17.07
C ASN A 284 22.68 1.03 -17.78
N VAL A 285 21.93 1.80 -17.01
CA VAL A 285 21.00 2.82 -17.55
C VAL A 285 21.66 4.19 -17.75
N GLY A 286 22.87 4.40 -17.22
CA GLY A 286 23.65 5.61 -17.38
C GLY A 286 23.28 6.77 -16.43
N PHE A 287 22.44 6.52 -15.43
CA PHE A 287 22.09 7.44 -14.35
C PHE A 287 21.66 6.65 -13.12
N GLU A 288 21.69 7.27 -11.96
CA GLU A 288 21.19 6.69 -10.72
C GLU A 288 19.71 6.39 -10.78
N VAL A 289 19.33 5.14 -10.50
CA VAL A 289 17.93 4.70 -10.55
C VAL A 289 17.24 5.10 -9.26
N VAL A 290 16.21 5.94 -9.39
CA VAL A 290 15.39 6.41 -8.28
C VAL A 290 14.17 5.50 -8.07
N GLN A 291 13.55 5.03 -9.15
CA GLN A 291 12.40 4.13 -9.08
C GLN A 291 12.25 3.32 -10.37
N LEU A 292 11.65 2.15 -10.23
CA LEU A 292 11.25 1.25 -11.31
C LEU A 292 9.73 1.05 -11.28
N LYS A 293 9.07 1.10 -12.43
CA LYS A 293 7.65 0.76 -12.51
C LYS A 293 7.33 0.02 -13.79
N ALA A 294 6.91 -1.23 -13.68
CA ALA A 294 6.33 -1.96 -14.80
C ALA A 294 4.94 -1.38 -15.11
N PHE A 295 4.71 -1.01 -16.35
CA PHE A 295 3.45 -0.45 -16.80
C PHE A 295 3.15 -0.87 -18.23
N ARG A 296 2.05 -1.58 -18.41
CA ARG A 296 1.70 -2.20 -19.68
C ARG A 296 2.86 -3.12 -20.14
N ASP A 297 3.34 -2.95 -21.36
CA ASP A 297 4.43 -3.75 -21.93
C ASP A 297 5.82 -3.10 -21.83
N GLN A 298 6.03 -2.20 -20.87
CA GLN A 298 7.28 -1.47 -20.67
C GLN A 298 7.64 -1.42 -19.18
N LEU A 299 8.93 -1.35 -18.91
CA LEU A 299 9.45 -0.99 -17.60
C LEU A 299 9.95 0.47 -17.68
N ILE A 300 9.32 1.34 -16.90
CA ILE A 300 9.74 2.74 -16.78
C ILE A 300 10.82 2.83 -15.70
N VAL A 301 11.94 3.45 -16.07
CA VAL A 301 13.11 3.65 -15.21
C VAL A 301 13.25 5.14 -14.96
N PHE A 302 13.07 5.53 -13.71
CA PHE A 302 13.17 6.91 -13.26
C PHE A 302 14.54 7.19 -12.67
N GLY A 303 15.17 8.24 -13.09
CA GLY A 303 16.26 8.92 -12.39
C GLY A 303 15.81 10.31 -11.95
N THR A 304 16.67 11.07 -11.29
CA THR A 304 16.35 12.41 -10.80
C THR A 304 16.04 13.40 -11.94
N ASN A 305 16.75 13.30 -13.06
CA ASN A 305 16.61 14.20 -14.20
C ASN A 305 16.37 13.48 -15.54
N ASN A 306 16.16 12.17 -15.48
CA ASN A 306 16.03 11.33 -16.67
C ASN A 306 14.90 10.32 -16.47
N ILE A 307 14.21 10.02 -17.55
CA ILE A 307 13.29 8.89 -17.60
C ILE A 307 13.60 8.09 -18.85
N LYS A 308 13.78 6.78 -18.69
CA LYS A 308 13.92 5.82 -19.78
C LYS A 308 12.82 4.77 -19.69
N ARG A 309 12.56 4.10 -20.79
CA ARG A 309 11.70 2.91 -20.83
C ARG A 309 12.47 1.75 -21.42
N LEU A 310 12.32 0.60 -20.81
CA LEU A 310 12.80 -0.67 -21.33
C LEU A 310 11.65 -1.38 -22.04
N VAL A 311 11.87 -1.79 -23.26
CA VAL A 311 10.95 -2.57 -24.08
C VAL A 311 11.64 -3.84 -24.56
N GLY A 312 10.87 -4.86 -24.87
CA GLY A 312 11.36 -6.19 -25.26
C GLY A 312 10.75 -7.27 -24.38
N ASP A 313 11.10 -8.51 -24.63
CA ASP A 313 10.51 -9.68 -23.98
C ASP A 313 11.51 -10.49 -23.14
N ASN A 314 12.80 -10.31 -23.39
CA ASN A 314 13.89 -10.99 -22.67
C ASN A 314 15.19 -10.19 -22.79
N ILE A 315 16.21 -10.55 -22.00
CA ILE A 315 17.49 -9.85 -21.95
C ILE A 315 18.18 -9.69 -23.31
N ALA A 316 17.98 -10.64 -24.24
CA ALA A 316 18.64 -10.60 -25.57
C ALA A 316 18.01 -9.55 -26.51
N ASN A 317 16.75 -9.15 -26.27
CA ASN A 317 16.06 -8.17 -27.10
C ASN A 317 15.57 -6.95 -26.33
N PHE A 318 15.96 -6.79 -25.08
CA PHE A 318 15.68 -5.58 -24.32
C PHE A 318 16.36 -4.36 -24.95
N VAL A 319 15.57 -3.32 -25.15
CA VAL A 319 16.04 -2.04 -25.71
C VAL A 319 15.66 -0.92 -24.76
N LEU A 320 16.66 -0.17 -24.30
CA LEU A 320 16.47 1.01 -23.47
C LEU A 320 16.26 2.24 -24.35
N GLN A 321 15.12 2.89 -24.22
CA GLN A 321 14.71 4.07 -24.99
C GLN A 321 14.59 5.28 -24.08
N ASN A 322 14.99 6.46 -24.56
CA ASN A 322 14.78 7.71 -23.82
C ASN A 322 13.30 8.13 -23.89
N VAL A 323 12.77 8.55 -22.74
CA VAL A 323 11.50 9.29 -22.63
C VAL A 323 11.81 10.77 -22.50
N THR A 324 12.68 11.15 -21.54
CA THR A 324 13.17 12.52 -21.37
C THR A 324 14.54 12.53 -20.69
N ASN A 325 15.34 13.57 -20.96
CA ASN A 325 16.65 13.78 -20.33
C ASN A 325 16.66 15.05 -19.44
N ASN A 326 15.54 15.72 -19.27
CA ASN A 326 15.47 17.00 -18.57
C ASN A 326 14.54 16.99 -17.37
N LEU A 327 13.92 15.85 -17.11
CA LEU A 327 12.92 15.70 -16.06
C LEU A 327 12.94 14.27 -15.53
N GLY A 328 12.80 14.11 -14.23
CA GLY A 328 12.77 12.81 -13.58
C GLY A 328 11.97 12.83 -12.29
N CYS A 329 12.10 11.77 -11.52
CA CYS A 329 11.42 11.59 -10.23
C CYS A 329 12.36 11.98 -9.09
N ILE A 330 11.91 12.79 -8.15
CA ILE A 330 12.70 13.22 -6.99
C ILE A 330 12.37 12.43 -5.71
N ALA A 331 11.24 11.72 -5.67
CA ALA A 331 10.82 10.94 -4.50
C ALA A 331 10.42 9.52 -4.93
N PRO A 332 11.17 8.48 -4.52
CA PRO A 332 10.96 7.11 -5.02
C PRO A 332 9.53 6.60 -4.84
N ASP A 333 8.97 6.76 -3.63
CA ASP A 333 7.65 6.23 -3.29
C ASP A 333 6.50 7.17 -3.68
N SER A 334 6.77 8.19 -4.51
CA SER A 334 5.76 9.03 -5.16
C SER A 334 5.21 8.42 -6.46
N VAL A 335 5.90 7.42 -7.02
CA VAL A 335 5.54 6.80 -8.29
C VAL A 335 4.38 5.83 -8.08
N ALA A 336 3.25 6.11 -8.71
CA ALA A 336 2.08 5.24 -8.63
C ALA A 336 1.33 5.13 -9.95
N GLU A 337 0.77 3.94 -10.22
CA GLU A 337 -0.17 3.76 -11.30
C GLU A 337 -1.54 4.30 -10.90
N PHE A 338 -2.01 5.28 -11.62
CA PHE A 338 -3.28 5.93 -11.37
C PHE A 338 -4.03 6.22 -12.67
N ASN A 339 -5.25 5.73 -12.75
CA ASN A 339 -6.18 5.97 -13.85
C ASN A 339 -5.62 5.67 -15.25
N GLY A 340 -4.81 4.62 -15.36
CA GLY A 340 -4.25 4.15 -16.63
C GLY A 340 -3.01 4.91 -17.11
N ASP A 341 -2.39 5.69 -16.22
CA ASP A 341 -1.09 6.34 -16.40
C ASP A 341 -0.23 6.13 -15.15
N ILE A 342 1.03 6.52 -15.20
CA ILE A 342 1.91 6.61 -14.02
C ILE A 342 2.03 8.07 -13.63
N ILE A 343 1.75 8.37 -12.36
CA ILE A 343 1.98 9.68 -11.75
C ILE A 343 3.25 9.59 -10.90
N PHE A 344 4.06 10.64 -10.93
CA PHE A 344 5.30 10.76 -10.17
C PHE A 344 5.55 12.20 -9.73
N LEU A 345 6.37 12.37 -8.70
CA LEU A 345 6.82 13.66 -8.22
C LEU A 345 8.06 14.10 -8.99
N ALA A 346 7.91 15.17 -9.76
CA ALA A 346 8.99 15.84 -10.46
C ALA A 346 9.42 17.12 -9.69
N PRO A 347 10.58 17.72 -10.00
CA PRO A 347 11.03 18.95 -9.33
C PRO A 347 10.04 20.12 -9.36
N ASP A 348 9.18 20.15 -10.36
CA ASP A 348 8.18 21.21 -10.58
C ASP A 348 6.74 20.80 -10.24
N GLY A 349 6.55 19.64 -9.63
CA GLY A 349 5.27 19.17 -9.17
C GLY A 349 4.90 17.75 -9.61
N LEU A 350 3.65 17.36 -9.38
CA LEU A 350 3.13 16.06 -9.81
C LEU A 350 2.91 16.03 -11.32
N ARG A 351 3.42 14.99 -11.98
CA ARG A 351 3.34 14.79 -13.42
C ARG A 351 2.90 13.39 -13.82
N PRO A 352 2.13 13.25 -14.91
CA PRO A 352 1.90 11.97 -15.56
C PRO A 352 3.01 11.66 -16.55
N VAL A 353 3.37 10.38 -16.70
CA VAL A 353 4.37 9.95 -17.69
C VAL A 353 3.92 10.26 -19.12
N SER A 354 2.66 10.02 -19.46
CA SER A 354 2.11 10.30 -20.80
C SER A 354 2.18 11.80 -21.19
N GLY A 355 2.06 12.69 -20.22
CA GLY A 355 2.23 14.13 -20.42
C GLY A 355 3.69 14.53 -20.68
N THR A 356 4.63 13.76 -20.14
CA THR A 356 6.07 14.03 -20.27
C THR A 356 6.61 13.62 -21.65
N GLU A 357 6.00 12.63 -22.32
CA GLU A 357 6.37 12.21 -23.68
C GLU A 357 5.94 13.21 -24.76
N ARG A 358 4.95 14.03 -24.49
CA ARG A 358 4.46 15.06 -25.43
C ARG A 358 5.32 16.30 -25.31
N ILE A 359 6.34 16.39 -26.12
CA ILE A 359 7.25 17.53 -26.19
C ILE A 359 6.50 18.79 -26.68
N GLY A 360 6.54 19.87 -25.91
CA GLY A 360 6.17 21.21 -26.37
C GLY A 360 5.52 22.12 -25.35
N ASP A 361 4.88 21.59 -24.32
CA ASP A 361 4.19 22.44 -23.34
C ASP A 361 4.37 21.90 -21.90
N ILE A 362 5.51 22.20 -21.33
CA ILE A 362 5.92 21.76 -19.98
C ILE A 362 4.91 22.24 -18.92
N GLU A 363 4.33 23.41 -19.11
CA GLU A 363 3.38 23.99 -18.15
C GLU A 363 2.02 23.28 -18.09
N LEU A 364 1.57 22.68 -19.18
CA LEU A 364 0.26 22.00 -19.22
C LEU A 364 0.27 20.60 -18.61
N ALA A 365 1.44 20.01 -18.39
CA ALA A 365 1.57 18.64 -17.89
C ALA A 365 1.64 18.55 -16.36
N THR A 366 1.83 19.67 -15.64
CA THR A 366 1.92 19.66 -14.17
C THR A 366 0.53 19.62 -13.54
N LEU A 367 0.19 18.49 -12.92
CA LEU A 367 -1.13 18.26 -12.30
C LEU A 367 -1.33 19.15 -11.06
N SER A 368 -0.26 19.40 -10.29
CA SER A 368 -0.30 20.17 -9.04
C SER A 368 -0.35 21.68 -9.21
N LYS A 369 -0.36 22.21 -10.44
CA LYS A 369 -0.39 23.67 -10.72
C LYS A 369 -1.45 24.45 -9.92
N PRO A 370 -2.70 23.96 -9.71
CA PRO A 370 -3.70 24.67 -8.92
C PRO A 370 -3.34 24.86 -7.44
N ILE A 371 -2.41 24.08 -6.91
CA ILE A 371 -1.98 24.05 -5.51
C ILE A 371 -0.47 24.25 -5.37
N GLN A 372 0.17 24.87 -6.37
CA GLN A 372 1.63 24.89 -6.49
C GLN A 372 2.32 25.45 -5.24
N SER A 373 1.80 26.53 -4.65
CA SER A 373 2.40 27.14 -3.47
C SER A 373 2.37 26.25 -2.21
N ILE A 374 1.28 25.48 -2.02
CA ILE A 374 1.20 24.50 -0.94
C ILE A 374 2.14 23.34 -1.23
N PHE A 375 2.19 22.93 -2.49
CA PHE A 375 2.97 21.79 -2.91
C PHE A 375 4.47 22.04 -2.75
N GLU A 376 4.95 23.21 -3.18
CA GLU A 376 6.34 23.65 -2.99
C GLU A 376 6.71 23.72 -1.50
N ASP A 377 5.85 24.34 -0.67
CA ASP A 377 6.08 24.42 0.77
C ASP A 377 6.23 23.03 1.42
N TYR A 378 5.42 22.05 1.00
CA TYR A 378 5.50 20.70 1.53
C TYR A 378 6.76 19.97 1.04
N VAL A 379 7.10 20.07 -0.24
CA VAL A 379 8.25 19.37 -0.83
C VAL A 379 9.57 19.97 -0.35
N ASP A 380 9.67 21.30 -0.23
CA ASP A 380 10.89 21.98 0.19
C ASP A 380 11.26 21.70 1.66
N ASN A 381 10.29 21.32 2.47
CA ASN A 381 10.49 21.04 3.89
C ASN A 381 10.47 19.55 4.23
N GLU A 382 10.29 18.66 3.26
CA GLU A 382 10.23 17.21 3.46
C GLU A 382 11.55 16.53 3.07
N ASP A 383 11.94 15.50 3.81
CA ASP A 383 12.87 14.52 3.28
C ASP A 383 12.15 13.70 2.18
N LEU A 384 12.61 13.83 0.94
CA LEU A 384 12.00 13.20 -0.23
C LEU A 384 11.93 11.68 -0.14
N ALA A 385 12.81 11.05 0.66
CA ALA A 385 12.80 9.62 0.93
C ALA A 385 11.63 9.19 1.84
N THR A 386 11.02 10.12 2.58
CA THR A 386 9.91 9.84 3.51
C THR A 386 8.52 10.04 2.88
N ILE A 387 8.45 10.63 1.68
CA ILE A 387 7.19 10.80 0.95
C ILE A 387 6.59 9.42 0.61
N ARG A 388 5.30 9.25 0.91
CA ARG A 388 4.57 8.00 0.65
C ARG A 388 3.33 8.25 -0.19
N THR A 389 3.01 7.29 -1.03
CA THR A 389 1.84 7.37 -1.91
C THR A 389 0.96 6.15 -1.76
N VAL A 390 -0.36 6.36 -1.81
CA VAL A 390 -1.33 5.28 -1.90
C VAL A 390 -2.44 5.65 -2.87
N VAL A 391 -2.95 4.66 -3.60
CA VAL A 391 -4.08 4.82 -4.51
C VAL A 391 -5.32 4.16 -3.92
N VAL A 392 -6.38 4.94 -3.76
CA VAL A 392 -7.71 4.46 -3.34
C VAL A 392 -8.55 4.26 -4.60
N LYS A 393 -8.58 3.03 -5.11
CA LYS A 393 -9.18 2.69 -6.41
C LYS A 393 -10.70 2.92 -6.43
N LYS A 394 -11.41 2.53 -5.38
CA LYS A 394 -12.86 2.76 -5.24
C LYS A 394 -13.27 4.22 -5.34
N LYS A 395 -12.39 5.12 -4.95
CA LYS A 395 -12.62 6.56 -4.99
C LYS A 395 -11.96 7.24 -6.18
N SER A 396 -11.16 6.52 -6.98
CA SER A 396 -10.29 7.09 -8.01
C SER A 396 -9.46 8.25 -7.47
N GLN A 397 -8.78 8.01 -6.35
CA GLN A 397 -7.97 8.99 -5.63
C GLN A 397 -6.53 8.52 -5.51
N PHE A 398 -5.65 9.49 -5.64
CA PHE A 398 -4.23 9.41 -5.35
C PHE A 398 -3.98 10.21 -4.07
N ARG A 399 -3.27 9.64 -3.10
CA ARG A 399 -2.93 10.29 -1.84
C ARG A 399 -1.43 10.31 -1.68
N LEU A 400 -0.89 11.49 -1.40
CA LEU A 400 0.52 11.73 -1.14
C LEU A 400 0.66 12.19 0.30
N PHE A 401 1.57 11.57 1.06
CA PHE A 401 1.79 11.85 2.47
C PHE A 401 3.22 12.36 2.70
N PHE A 402 3.34 13.31 3.60
CA PHE A 402 4.57 13.98 3.97
C PHE A 402 4.81 13.70 5.47
N ALA A 403 5.63 12.70 5.78
CA ALA A 403 5.81 12.20 7.14
C ALA A 403 6.48 13.22 8.05
N ASP A 404 7.46 13.95 7.55
CA ASP A 404 8.22 14.96 8.31
C ASP A 404 7.40 16.24 8.56
N GLN A 405 6.35 16.49 7.79
CA GLN A 405 5.55 17.72 7.84
C GLN A 405 4.33 17.63 8.78
N ASN A 406 4.55 17.19 10.02
CA ASN A 406 3.49 17.19 11.05
C ASN A 406 2.17 16.55 10.59
N SER A 407 2.26 15.36 10.00
CA SER A 407 1.09 14.59 9.57
C SER A 407 0.27 15.29 8.47
N LEU A 408 0.94 15.79 7.45
CA LEU A 408 0.33 16.41 6.29
C LEU A 408 0.19 15.43 5.13
N GLY A 409 -0.78 15.71 4.26
CA GLY A 409 -0.97 14.97 3.03
C GLY A 409 -1.79 15.75 2.00
N LEU A 410 -1.77 15.24 0.78
CA LEU A 410 -2.56 15.75 -0.34
C LEU A 410 -3.42 14.61 -0.92
N ILE A 411 -4.66 14.93 -1.24
CA ILE A 411 -5.54 14.07 -2.04
C ILE A 411 -5.63 14.66 -3.43
N GLY A 412 -5.41 13.84 -4.46
CA GLY A 412 -5.70 14.17 -5.84
C GLY A 412 -6.73 13.19 -6.41
N GLY A 413 -7.70 13.70 -7.15
CA GLY A 413 -8.73 12.87 -7.78
C GLY A 413 -9.08 13.40 -9.16
N ILE A 414 -9.53 12.51 -10.05
CA ILE A 414 -10.00 12.91 -11.37
C ILE A 414 -11.46 13.32 -11.29
N ARG A 415 -11.73 14.51 -11.77
CA ARG A 415 -13.07 15.01 -11.95
C ARG A 415 -13.80 14.25 -13.05
N ARG A 416 -14.95 13.67 -12.75
CA ARG A 416 -15.91 13.28 -13.79
C ARG A 416 -16.60 14.53 -14.30
N SER A 417 -16.35 14.86 -15.56
CA SER A 417 -16.91 16.00 -16.27
C SER A 417 -18.44 16.07 -16.12
N GLY A 418 -18.93 17.09 -15.45
CA GLY A 418 -20.36 17.41 -15.39
C GLY A 418 -20.75 18.69 -16.13
N VAL A 419 -19.89 19.69 -16.21
CA VAL A 419 -20.14 20.95 -16.92
C VAL A 419 -18.80 21.58 -17.29
N GLY A 420 -18.54 21.67 -18.60
CA GLY A 420 -17.34 22.28 -19.14
C GLY A 420 -16.23 21.28 -19.49
N ASN A 421 -15.58 21.50 -20.61
CA ASN A 421 -14.65 20.60 -21.31
C ASN A 421 -13.30 20.33 -20.60
N ASN A 422 -13.18 20.51 -19.30
CA ASN A 422 -11.93 20.31 -18.57
C ASN A 422 -12.07 19.12 -17.61
N ALA A 423 -11.70 17.93 -18.10
CA ALA A 423 -11.28 16.86 -17.23
C ALA A 423 -10.00 17.33 -16.51
N GLY A 424 -10.09 17.61 -15.21
CA GLY A 424 -8.99 18.14 -14.42
C GLY A 424 -8.75 17.29 -13.18
N PHE A 425 -7.56 17.42 -12.62
CA PHE A 425 -7.24 16.94 -11.30
C PHE A 425 -7.79 17.92 -10.26
N GLU A 426 -8.50 17.40 -9.26
CA GLU A 426 -8.98 18.19 -8.13
C GLU A 426 -8.23 17.75 -6.87
N PHE A 427 -7.81 18.71 -6.06
CA PHE A 427 -7.00 18.47 -4.88
C PHE A 427 -7.75 18.79 -3.58
N GLY A 428 -7.29 18.20 -2.49
CA GLY A 428 -7.63 18.50 -1.11
C GLY A 428 -6.44 18.27 -0.20
N GLN A 429 -6.42 18.92 0.96
CA GLN A 429 -5.39 18.72 1.98
C GLN A 429 -5.85 17.73 3.03
N LEU A 430 -4.91 16.88 3.50
CA LEU A 430 -5.05 16.05 4.69
C LEU A 430 -4.19 16.64 5.81
N VAL A 431 -4.74 16.63 7.02
CA VAL A 431 -4.03 17.04 8.22
C VAL A 431 -4.37 16.08 9.35
N GLY A 432 -3.39 15.73 10.15
CA GLY A 432 -3.56 14.84 11.31
C GLY A 432 -3.51 13.35 10.96
N ILE A 433 -2.82 12.99 9.87
CA ILE A 433 -2.55 11.60 9.50
C ILE A 433 -1.04 11.42 9.34
N GLU A 434 -0.44 10.64 10.20
CA GLU A 434 0.98 10.32 10.17
C GLU A 434 1.21 9.02 9.40
N VAL A 435 2.03 9.05 8.35
CA VAL A 435 2.20 7.92 7.44
C VAL A 435 3.67 7.68 7.13
N ASN A 436 4.28 6.69 7.77
CA ASN A 436 5.63 6.23 7.47
C ASN A 436 5.68 5.12 6.41
N ALA A 437 4.62 4.31 6.36
CA ALA A 437 4.43 3.31 5.31
C ALA A 437 2.97 3.28 4.90
N ALA A 438 2.68 3.04 3.62
CA ALA A 438 1.31 2.94 3.13
C ALA A 438 1.22 1.85 2.05
N ALA A 439 0.08 1.17 2.02
CA ALA A 439 -0.22 0.20 0.99
C ALA A 439 -1.72 0.17 0.67
N SER A 440 -2.06 -0.21 -0.54
CA SER A 440 -3.42 -0.51 -0.93
C SER A 440 -3.49 -1.75 -1.82
N GLY A 441 -4.57 -2.49 -1.69
CA GLY A 441 -4.80 -3.70 -2.48
C GLY A 441 -6.17 -4.28 -2.22
N TYR A 442 -6.51 -5.32 -2.96
CA TYR A 442 -7.74 -6.06 -2.78
C TYR A 442 -7.46 -7.40 -2.10
N ILE A 443 -8.32 -7.78 -1.18
CA ILE A 443 -8.39 -9.13 -0.63
C ILE A 443 -9.83 -9.60 -0.84
N GLY A 444 -10.03 -10.54 -1.76
CA GLY A 444 -11.36 -10.82 -2.31
C GLY A 444 -11.91 -9.57 -3.02
N ASP A 445 -13.14 -9.21 -2.73
CA ASP A 445 -13.82 -8.05 -3.33
C ASP A 445 -13.64 -6.75 -2.51
N GLU A 446 -12.90 -6.82 -1.41
CA GLU A 446 -12.73 -5.68 -0.51
C GLU A 446 -11.39 -4.98 -0.75
N GLU A 447 -11.45 -3.63 -0.87
CA GLU A 447 -10.27 -2.79 -0.94
C GLU A 447 -9.76 -2.47 0.46
N PHE A 448 -8.49 -2.73 0.68
CA PHE A 448 -7.77 -2.37 1.89
C PHE A 448 -6.82 -1.21 1.55
N VAL A 449 -6.97 -0.13 2.29
CA VAL A 449 -6.05 1.02 2.28
C VAL A 449 -5.52 1.14 3.69
N ILE A 450 -4.23 0.90 3.87
CA ILE A 450 -3.59 0.81 5.18
C ILE A 450 -2.41 1.76 5.26
N HIS A 451 -2.10 2.20 6.46
CA HIS A 451 -0.86 2.94 6.74
C HIS A 451 -0.32 2.58 8.11
N GLY A 452 0.97 2.77 8.27
CA GLY A 452 1.70 2.63 9.51
C GLY A 452 2.33 3.95 9.92
N ASP A 453 2.39 4.21 11.22
CA ASP A 453 2.95 5.42 11.82
C ASP A 453 4.42 5.27 12.27
N SER A 454 4.94 6.31 12.92
CA SER A 454 6.31 6.38 13.46
C SER A 454 6.53 5.56 14.73
N VAL A 455 5.48 5.07 15.36
CA VAL A 455 5.55 4.29 16.60
C VAL A 455 5.16 2.82 16.42
N GLY A 456 4.82 2.42 15.20
CA GLY A 456 4.58 1.02 14.84
C GLY A 456 3.12 0.60 14.79
N SER A 457 2.17 1.51 14.99
CA SER A 457 0.75 1.20 14.85
C SER A 457 0.33 1.12 13.38
N VAL A 458 -0.57 0.20 13.06
CA VAL A 458 -1.09 -0.01 11.72
C VAL A 458 -2.58 0.27 11.68
N PHE A 459 -2.94 1.19 10.80
CA PHE A 459 -4.29 1.74 10.66
C PHE A 459 -4.92 1.31 9.35
N ARG A 460 -6.23 1.21 9.36
CA ARG A 460 -7.05 1.11 8.17
C ARG A 460 -7.64 2.48 7.86
N GLN A 461 -7.40 2.99 6.66
CA GLN A 461 -8.05 4.19 6.14
C GLN A 461 -9.46 3.84 5.64
N GLU A 462 -10.29 4.84 5.43
CA GLU A 462 -11.68 4.69 4.95
C GLU A 462 -12.59 3.91 5.92
N SER A 463 -12.23 3.83 7.19
CA SER A 463 -12.94 3.05 8.22
C SER A 463 -13.38 3.86 9.44
N GLY A 464 -13.01 5.14 9.55
CA GLY A 464 -13.41 6.04 10.63
C GLY A 464 -14.61 6.94 10.26
N ASN A 465 -15.26 7.53 11.28
CA ASN A 465 -16.33 8.53 11.11
C ASN A 465 -15.78 9.96 11.16
#